data_5f12d7200eda93a0b98f6ed0c971f0e0
#
_entry.id   5f12d7200eda93a0b98f6ed0c971f0e0
#
_cell.length_a   1.000
_cell.length_b   1.000
_cell.length_c   1.000
_cell.angle_alpha   90.00
_cell.angle_beta   90.00
_cell.angle_gamma   90.00
#
_symmetry.space_group_name_H-M   'P 1'
#
loop_
_entity.id
_entity.type
_entity.pdbx_description
1 polymer ?
#
loop_
_entity_poly.entity_id
_entity_poly.type
_entity_poly.pdbx_seq_one_letter_code
_entity_poly.pdbx_strand_id
1 'polypeptide(L)'
;MAKISRRNFMRGAAMGTMGAAAAGLLTACGNSASSTTSAPASSAASSAASSAVTKPSSPVDGKYVTKAMGHESWVHVATTFFDGKITACEVLSHEETIGIGNYACSRIPAAIVEHQSVNVPNLRGSSITSMAVKAAVKEAIELAGYNVDDFSKEVTIAASNEVIEEEADVVIMGAGTSGLTCACRLLEAGYSVILVEKRDIPGGSMSMTYGGVATAGSKLQYNYDVDGSFRSSAMGTLEGMMNFWQTMEKYHRTEFFNGEMPYMTKQYTVAGDLVDWMAGIGIGFNTMGNYESATQYGASTPYLAPGCYEGGAGYAMMFMAQRVEKYEKGKIIYSTSVTDLIKDESGRVVGFHAKGENGASYTLRGKAVCLASGGFAKNPEMLKKYNPDYADFFFNCASSMTGEGIQMGIDAGGYVECENRALPAFLSSYKSKFELAFIHQSAPGIMVNIKGDNIGNIVSDNHYTMAKAKLNKDNGDTFYLSLIHISEPTRRTPI
;
A
#
# COMPACT_ATOMS: atom_id res chain seq x y z
N MET A 1 -24.87 -3.88 -32.71
CA MET A 1 -24.50 -3.85 -31.29
C MET A 1 -23.29 -2.92 -31.13
N ALA A 2 -23.49 -1.79 -30.50
CA ALA A 2 -22.43 -0.79 -30.32
C ALA A 2 -21.42 -1.29 -29.29
N LYS A 3 -20.14 -1.30 -29.64
CA LYS A 3 -19.04 -1.66 -28.71
C LYS A 3 -18.89 -0.55 -27.66
N ILE A 4 -19.26 -0.84 -26.42
CA ILE A 4 -18.99 0.06 -25.29
C ILE A 4 -17.51 -0.04 -24.95
N SER A 5 -16.79 1.06 -24.97
CA SER A 5 -15.37 1.07 -24.63
C SER A 5 -15.18 0.81 -23.12
N ARG A 6 -14.12 0.12 -22.74
CA ARG A 6 -13.78 -0.18 -21.32
C ARG A 6 -13.82 1.07 -20.43
N ARG A 7 -13.44 2.23 -20.97
CA ARG A 7 -13.43 3.51 -20.25
C ARG A 7 -14.84 4.01 -19.89
N ASN A 8 -15.84 3.71 -20.72
CA ASN A 8 -17.22 4.12 -20.45
C ASN A 8 -17.94 3.16 -19.52
N PHE A 9 -17.54 1.87 -19.50
CA PHE A 9 -18.05 0.89 -18.55
C PHE A 9 -17.59 1.20 -17.11
N MET A 10 -16.32 1.58 -16.93
CA MET A 10 -15.77 1.95 -15.62
C MET A 10 -16.38 3.25 -15.06
N ARG A 11 -16.74 4.22 -15.91
CA ARG A 11 -17.46 5.43 -15.47
C ARG A 11 -18.90 5.17 -15.02
N GLY A 12 -19.56 4.16 -15.58
CA GLY A 12 -20.92 3.77 -15.19
C GLY A 12 -21.00 3.03 -13.86
N ALA A 13 -19.97 2.27 -13.50
CA ALA A 13 -19.92 1.51 -12.26
C ALA A 13 -19.61 2.38 -11.02
N ALA A 14 -18.93 3.52 -11.19
CA ALA A 14 -18.61 4.43 -10.09
C ALA A 14 -19.77 5.36 -9.67
N MET A 15 -20.87 5.41 -10.44
CA MET A 15 -22.05 6.25 -10.13
C MET A 15 -23.20 5.52 -9.47
N GLY A 16 -23.03 4.23 -9.12
CA GLY A 16 -24.13 3.38 -8.64
C GLY A 16 -24.39 3.32 -7.14
N THR A 17 -23.62 3.99 -6.28
CA THR A 17 -23.75 3.83 -4.83
C THR A 17 -23.82 5.13 -3.99
N MET A 18 -24.17 6.27 -4.60
CA MET A 18 -24.55 7.45 -3.83
C MET A 18 -25.76 8.14 -4.48
N GLY A 19 -26.94 7.67 -4.16
CA GLY A 19 -28.18 8.21 -4.65
C GLY A 19 -29.30 8.09 -3.63
N ALA A 20 -29.32 8.98 -2.64
CA ALA A 20 -30.57 9.37 -1.96
C ALA A 20 -30.32 10.64 -1.14
N ALA A 21 -30.41 11.82 -1.78
CA ALA A 21 -30.95 13.06 -1.23
C ALA A 21 -30.52 14.26 -2.09
N ALA A 22 -31.29 14.59 -3.12
CA ALA A 22 -31.52 15.96 -3.58
C ALA A 22 -32.45 15.93 -4.82
N ALA A 23 -33.71 15.78 -4.59
CA ALA A 23 -34.74 16.17 -5.55
C ALA A 23 -35.15 17.61 -5.25
N GLY A 24 -34.95 18.47 -6.19
CA GLY A 24 -35.48 19.85 -6.11
C GLY A 24 -34.79 20.83 -7.03
N LEU A 25 -35.54 21.28 -8.02
CA LEU A 25 -35.31 22.45 -8.87
C LEU A 25 -34.49 22.28 -10.15
N LEU A 26 -35.22 21.86 -11.20
CA LEU A 26 -34.97 22.31 -12.56
C LEU A 26 -36.31 22.48 -13.25
N THR A 27 -36.79 23.70 -13.38
CA THR A 27 -37.80 24.08 -14.36
C THR A 27 -37.27 25.18 -15.25
N ALA A 28 -37.48 24.96 -16.50
CA ALA A 28 -37.80 25.94 -17.52
C ALA A 28 -36.74 26.34 -18.57
N CYS A 29 -37.16 26.07 -19.76
CA CYS A 29 -37.07 26.78 -21.06
C CYS A 29 -35.78 26.48 -21.88
N GLY A 30 -35.85 26.07 -23.09
CA GLY A 30 -36.87 25.95 -24.12
C GLY A 30 -36.22 26.20 -25.50
N ASN A 31 -36.43 25.29 -26.39
CA ASN A 31 -36.52 25.39 -27.88
C ASN A 31 -35.47 26.11 -28.73
N SER A 32 -34.89 25.47 -29.67
CA SER A 32 -35.17 25.35 -31.12
C SER A 32 -33.96 25.39 -32.03
N ALA A 33 -33.85 24.36 -32.79
CA ALA A 33 -33.65 24.23 -34.24
C ALA A 33 -32.33 24.71 -34.94
N SER A 34 -31.72 23.68 -35.47
CA SER A 34 -31.32 23.44 -36.88
C SER A 34 -30.19 24.25 -37.54
N SER A 35 -29.33 23.47 -38.10
CA SER A 35 -28.80 23.43 -39.48
C SER A 35 -27.31 23.78 -39.68
N THR A 36 -26.63 22.71 -40.05
CA THR A 36 -25.70 22.56 -41.20
C THR A 36 -24.49 23.48 -41.39
N THR A 37 -23.39 22.80 -41.56
CA THR A 37 -22.33 22.82 -42.57
C THR A 37 -20.94 23.29 -42.19
N SER A 38 -20.03 22.34 -42.45
CA SER A 38 -18.66 22.47 -42.99
C SER A 38 -17.54 23.10 -42.14
N ALA A 39 -16.51 22.25 -41.90
CA ALA A 39 -15.13 22.61 -41.55
C ALA A 39 -14.45 23.47 -42.64
N PRO A 40 -13.27 24.10 -42.41
CA PRO A 40 -12.06 23.42 -41.92
C PRO A 40 -11.17 24.22 -40.96
N ALA A 41 -10.27 23.43 -40.36
CA ALA A 41 -8.99 23.68 -39.73
C ALA A 41 -8.39 25.10 -39.68
N SER A 42 -7.98 25.49 -38.47
CA SER A 42 -6.62 26.02 -38.28
C SER A 42 -6.24 26.00 -36.79
N SER A 43 -5.06 25.46 -36.54
CA SER A 43 -4.33 25.48 -35.32
C SER A 43 -4.16 26.88 -34.73
N ALA A 44 -4.64 27.09 -33.51
CA ALA A 44 -4.13 28.18 -32.68
C ALA A 44 -3.90 27.58 -31.28
N ALA A 45 -2.65 27.37 -30.98
CA ALA A 45 -2.20 27.15 -29.60
C ALA A 45 -2.54 28.43 -28.82
N SER A 46 -3.63 28.41 -28.07
CA SER A 46 -3.87 29.43 -27.06
C SER A 46 -2.99 29.06 -25.84
N SER A 47 -1.87 29.77 -25.72
CA SER A 47 -1.19 29.93 -24.43
C SER A 47 -2.21 30.51 -23.46
N ALA A 48 -2.76 29.65 -22.58
CA ALA A 48 -3.48 30.11 -21.41
C ALA A 48 -2.48 30.92 -20.57
N ALA A 49 -2.51 32.21 -20.70
CA ALA A 49 -1.89 33.12 -19.76
C ALA A 49 -2.51 32.81 -18.38
N SER A 50 -1.69 32.36 -17.46
CA SER A 50 -2.02 32.34 -16.03
C SER A 50 -2.37 33.77 -15.64
N SER A 51 -3.66 34.09 -15.58
CA SER A 51 -4.11 35.30 -14.94
C SER A 51 -3.75 35.16 -13.48
N ALA A 52 -2.80 35.94 -13.01
CA ALA A 52 -2.49 36.06 -11.60
C ALA A 52 -3.78 36.45 -10.89
N VAL A 53 -4.32 35.52 -10.09
CA VAL A 53 -5.49 35.81 -9.24
C VAL A 53 -5.01 36.84 -8.24
N THR A 54 -5.48 38.08 -8.39
CA THR A 54 -5.15 39.15 -7.44
C THR A 54 -5.81 38.83 -6.11
N LYS A 55 -4.99 38.73 -5.06
CA LYS A 55 -5.46 38.56 -3.69
C LYS A 55 -6.43 39.69 -3.35
N PRO A 56 -7.65 39.41 -2.81
CA PRO A 56 -8.57 40.44 -2.39
C PRO A 56 -7.92 41.36 -1.33
N SER A 57 -8.33 42.62 -1.32
CA SER A 57 -7.83 43.63 -0.36
C SER A 57 -8.36 43.39 1.06
N SER A 58 -9.41 42.60 1.20
CA SER A 58 -9.99 42.15 2.47
C SER A 58 -10.49 40.70 2.33
N PRO A 59 -10.53 39.92 3.42
CA PRO A 59 -11.05 38.56 3.39
C PRO A 59 -12.45 38.46 2.81
N VAL A 60 -12.69 37.45 1.99
CA VAL A 60 -14.01 37.17 1.38
C VAL A 60 -14.41 35.74 1.73
N ASP A 61 -15.54 35.63 2.43
CA ASP A 61 -16.16 34.37 2.75
C ASP A 61 -16.64 33.66 1.47
N GLY A 62 -16.60 32.33 1.48
CA GLY A 62 -17.00 31.53 0.33
C GLY A 62 -16.30 30.17 0.26
N LYS A 63 -16.58 29.44 -0.80
CA LYS A 63 -15.97 28.15 -1.11
C LYS A 63 -14.87 28.33 -2.15
N TYR A 64 -13.66 27.92 -1.80
CA TYR A 64 -12.47 27.97 -2.63
C TYR A 64 -12.02 26.56 -2.96
N VAL A 65 -11.76 26.31 -4.24
CA VAL A 65 -11.28 25.00 -4.71
C VAL A 65 -9.84 25.17 -5.20
N THR A 66 -8.96 24.47 -4.53
CA THR A 66 -7.51 24.48 -4.78
C THR A 66 -6.99 23.08 -4.95
N LYS A 67 -5.71 22.93 -5.31
CA LYS A 67 -5.09 21.62 -5.47
C LYS A 67 -3.61 21.64 -5.13
N ALA A 68 -3.11 20.53 -4.64
CA ALA A 68 -1.67 20.32 -4.50
C ALA A 68 -1.30 18.91 -4.94
N MET A 69 -0.02 18.74 -5.31
CA MET A 69 0.48 17.43 -5.72
C MET A 69 0.64 16.54 -4.49
N GLY A 70 -0.06 15.39 -4.51
CA GLY A 70 0.08 14.33 -3.52
C GLY A 70 1.20 13.35 -3.88
N HIS A 71 1.06 12.11 -3.45
CA HIS A 71 2.00 11.04 -3.77
C HIS A 71 1.81 10.54 -5.20
N GLU A 72 0.56 10.25 -5.59
CA GLU A 72 0.22 9.69 -6.91
C GLU A 72 -0.37 10.75 -7.84
N SER A 73 -1.13 11.70 -7.31
CA SER A 73 -1.92 12.61 -8.13
C SER A 73 -2.13 13.98 -7.49
N TRP A 74 -2.81 14.85 -8.26
CA TRP A 74 -3.34 16.11 -7.72
C TRP A 74 -4.48 15.81 -6.74
N VAL A 75 -4.36 16.34 -5.53
CA VAL A 75 -5.41 16.31 -4.52
C VAL A 75 -6.17 17.63 -4.60
N HIS A 76 -7.43 17.56 -5.02
CA HIS A 76 -8.31 18.73 -5.15
C HIS A 76 -9.11 18.91 -3.86
N VAL A 77 -8.99 20.10 -3.26
CA VAL A 77 -9.59 20.39 -1.95
C VAL A 77 -10.52 21.59 -2.08
N ALA A 78 -11.72 21.47 -1.51
CA ALA A 78 -12.64 22.57 -1.32
C ALA A 78 -12.59 23.02 0.13
N THR A 79 -12.28 24.29 0.36
CA THR A 79 -12.24 24.92 1.68
C THR A 79 -13.30 26.02 1.71
N THR A 80 -14.16 26.01 2.72
CA THR A 80 -15.23 27.01 2.90
C THR A 80 -14.92 27.88 4.11
N PHE A 81 -14.95 29.17 3.90
CA PHE A 81 -14.78 30.19 4.93
C PHE A 81 -16.11 30.87 5.22
N PHE A 82 -16.38 31.10 6.49
CA PHE A 82 -17.50 31.88 6.96
C PHE A 82 -17.15 32.53 8.31
N ASP A 83 -17.37 33.82 8.42
CA ASP A 83 -17.10 34.63 9.63
C ASP A 83 -15.69 34.42 10.17
N GLY A 84 -14.69 34.47 9.28
CA GLY A 84 -13.27 34.34 9.63
C GLY A 84 -12.83 32.94 10.05
N LYS A 85 -13.63 31.90 9.79
CA LYS A 85 -13.32 30.51 10.15
C LYS A 85 -13.41 29.57 8.97
N ILE A 86 -12.66 28.48 9.01
CA ILE A 86 -12.86 27.35 8.11
C ILE A 86 -14.03 26.52 8.63
N THR A 87 -15.17 26.60 7.94
CA THR A 87 -16.39 25.88 8.33
C THR A 87 -16.54 24.53 7.67
N ALA A 88 -15.88 24.33 6.52
CA ALA A 88 -15.80 23.03 5.87
C ALA A 88 -14.49 22.90 5.10
N CYS A 89 -13.97 21.69 5.08
CA CYS A 89 -12.83 21.28 4.25
C CYS A 89 -13.12 19.88 3.71
N GLU A 90 -13.01 19.70 2.41
CA GLU A 90 -13.37 18.45 1.75
C GLU A 90 -12.42 18.17 0.59
N VAL A 91 -11.92 16.93 0.49
CA VAL A 91 -11.21 16.48 -0.70
C VAL A 91 -12.24 16.04 -1.75
N LEU A 92 -12.26 16.77 -2.87
CA LEU A 92 -13.23 16.54 -3.94
C LEU A 92 -12.84 15.38 -4.87
N SER A 93 -11.52 15.25 -5.15
CA SER A 93 -11.00 14.20 -6.00
C SER A 93 -9.51 13.98 -5.75
N HIS A 94 -9.09 12.74 -5.90
CA HIS A 94 -7.70 12.29 -5.84
C HIS A 94 -7.58 10.91 -6.48
N GLU A 95 -6.35 10.53 -6.85
CA GLU A 95 -5.99 9.16 -7.25
C GLU A 95 -4.90 8.59 -6.31
N GLU A 96 -4.88 9.07 -5.07
CA GLU A 96 -3.94 8.60 -4.04
C GLU A 96 -4.17 7.14 -3.70
N THR A 97 -3.11 6.46 -3.27
CA THR A 97 -3.12 5.02 -2.95
C THR A 97 -4.22 4.68 -1.95
N ILE A 98 -5.13 3.80 -2.35
CA ILE A 98 -6.20 3.30 -1.46
C ILE A 98 -5.57 2.53 -0.29
N GLY A 99 -6.09 2.74 0.92
CA GLY A 99 -5.53 2.15 2.15
C GLY A 99 -4.32 2.89 2.70
N ILE A 100 -3.86 3.95 2.04
CA ILE A 100 -2.81 4.85 2.51
C ILE A 100 -3.26 6.32 2.39
N GLY A 101 -3.25 6.87 1.18
CA GLY A 101 -3.53 8.29 0.94
C GLY A 101 -4.97 8.70 1.25
N ASN A 102 -5.94 7.82 0.99
CA ASN A 102 -7.35 8.08 1.28
C ASN A 102 -7.62 8.36 2.77
N TYR A 103 -6.82 7.81 3.71
CA TYR A 103 -6.95 8.17 5.12
C TYR A 103 -6.58 9.63 5.38
N ALA A 104 -5.53 10.14 4.73
CA ALA A 104 -5.18 11.54 4.84
C ALA A 104 -6.25 12.44 4.20
N CYS A 105 -6.79 12.03 3.04
CA CYS A 105 -7.86 12.76 2.35
C CYS A 105 -9.14 12.90 3.19
N SER A 106 -9.39 12.00 4.13
CA SER A 106 -10.55 12.08 5.03
C SER A 106 -10.25 12.72 6.37
N ARG A 107 -9.11 12.39 7.00
CA ARG A 107 -8.82 12.80 8.38
C ARG A 107 -8.17 14.18 8.49
N ILE A 108 -7.30 14.56 7.54
CA ILE A 108 -6.62 15.87 7.59
C ILE A 108 -7.62 17.02 7.41
N PRO A 109 -8.57 16.99 6.44
CA PRO A 109 -9.60 18.03 6.35
C PRO A 109 -10.42 18.20 7.65
N ALA A 110 -10.85 17.10 8.25
CA ALA A 110 -11.59 17.12 9.50
C ALA A 110 -10.78 17.79 10.63
N ALA A 111 -9.52 17.41 10.79
CA ALA A 111 -8.63 17.97 11.79
C ALA A 111 -8.39 19.49 11.56
N ILE A 112 -8.24 19.92 10.30
CA ILE A 112 -8.08 21.35 9.98
C ILE A 112 -9.32 22.16 10.41
N VAL A 113 -10.51 21.65 10.15
CA VAL A 113 -11.78 22.30 10.58
C VAL A 113 -11.88 22.34 12.10
N GLU A 114 -11.59 21.23 12.77
CA GLU A 114 -11.66 21.11 14.23
C GLU A 114 -10.70 22.09 14.93
N HIS A 115 -9.45 22.12 14.48
CA HIS A 115 -8.40 22.91 15.12
C HIS A 115 -8.21 24.31 14.53
N GLN A 116 -8.93 24.64 13.45
CA GLN A 116 -8.76 25.89 12.72
C GLN A 116 -7.29 26.16 12.35
N SER A 117 -6.57 25.10 11.95
CA SER A 117 -5.13 25.18 11.68
C SER A 117 -4.71 24.21 10.58
N VAL A 118 -3.82 24.68 9.70
CA VAL A 118 -3.12 23.85 8.72
C VAL A 118 -1.89 23.15 9.30
N ASN A 119 -1.51 23.47 10.54
CA ASN A 119 -0.39 22.83 11.22
C ASN A 119 -0.81 21.60 12.06
N VAL A 120 -1.93 20.98 11.70
CA VAL A 120 -2.28 19.65 12.25
C VAL A 120 -1.19 18.62 11.93
N PRO A 121 -0.96 17.63 12.80
CA PRO A 121 0.01 16.56 12.55
C PRO A 121 -0.27 15.82 11.23
N ASN A 122 0.78 15.37 10.54
CA ASN A 122 0.63 14.47 9.41
C ASN A 122 0.29 13.06 9.89
N LEU A 123 -0.56 12.35 9.15
CA LEU A 123 -0.79 10.93 9.43
C LEU A 123 0.48 10.11 9.15
N ARG A 124 0.93 9.37 10.13
CA ARG A 124 2.07 8.45 9.97
C ARG A 124 1.69 7.29 9.06
N GLY A 125 2.39 7.23 7.93
CA GLY A 125 2.11 6.31 6.85
C GLY A 125 1.46 6.97 5.63
N SER A 126 0.91 8.20 5.77
CA SER A 126 0.32 8.98 4.68
C SER A 126 0.78 10.44 4.68
N SER A 127 2.06 10.68 4.96
CA SER A 127 2.60 12.02 5.20
C SER A 127 2.57 12.92 3.96
N ILE A 128 2.88 12.37 2.77
CA ILE A 128 2.91 13.16 1.52
C ILE A 128 1.52 13.67 1.18
N THR A 129 0.52 12.80 1.20
CA THR A 129 -0.88 13.20 0.97
C THR A 129 -1.37 14.17 2.04
N SER A 130 -0.98 13.98 3.32
CA SER A 130 -1.29 14.93 4.39
C SER A 130 -0.75 16.32 4.08
N MET A 131 0.51 16.41 3.61
CA MET A 131 1.11 17.69 3.22
C MET A 131 0.41 18.32 2.01
N ALA A 132 -0.03 17.51 1.04
CA ALA A 132 -0.76 18.00 -0.13
C ALA A 132 -2.10 18.63 0.26
N VAL A 133 -2.88 17.97 1.11
CA VAL A 133 -4.15 18.54 1.62
C VAL A 133 -3.89 19.88 2.31
N LYS A 134 -2.90 19.94 3.21
CA LYS A 134 -2.55 21.16 3.93
C LYS A 134 -2.08 22.28 3.00
N ALA A 135 -1.30 21.95 1.98
CA ALA A 135 -0.83 22.92 0.99
C ALA A 135 -1.99 23.49 0.16
N ALA A 136 -2.93 22.66 -0.26
CA ALA A 136 -4.12 23.10 -0.95
C ALA A 136 -4.98 24.04 -0.08
N VAL A 137 -5.16 23.72 1.22
CA VAL A 137 -5.88 24.61 2.14
C VAL A 137 -5.14 25.93 2.34
N LYS A 138 -3.81 25.94 2.44
CA LYS A 138 -3.02 27.19 2.51
C LYS A 138 -3.28 28.10 1.30
N GLU A 139 -3.28 27.52 0.10
CA GLU A 139 -3.62 28.27 -1.12
C GLU A 139 -5.05 28.83 -1.06
N ALA A 140 -6.00 28.07 -0.55
CA ALA A 140 -7.38 28.53 -0.38
C ALA A 140 -7.50 29.71 0.61
N ILE A 141 -6.75 29.69 1.72
CA ILE A 141 -6.66 30.79 2.69
C ILE A 141 -6.15 32.07 2.01
N GLU A 142 -5.08 31.94 1.21
CA GLU A 142 -4.51 33.09 0.48
C GLU A 142 -5.46 33.64 -0.59
N LEU A 143 -6.13 32.77 -1.34
CA LEU A 143 -7.13 33.17 -2.35
C LEU A 143 -8.35 33.85 -1.73
N ALA A 144 -8.75 33.43 -0.55
CA ALA A 144 -9.82 34.06 0.21
C ALA A 144 -9.42 35.42 0.83
N GLY A 145 -8.13 35.79 0.75
CA GLY A 145 -7.61 37.04 1.30
C GLY A 145 -7.28 37.00 2.78
N TYR A 146 -7.41 35.85 3.41
CA TYR A 146 -7.00 35.68 4.81
C TYR A 146 -5.47 35.59 4.95
N ASN A 147 -4.98 35.81 6.17
CA ASN A 147 -3.59 35.59 6.49
C ASN A 147 -3.39 34.11 6.90
N VAL A 148 -2.43 33.41 6.27
CA VAL A 148 -2.10 32.02 6.59
C VAL A 148 -1.67 31.83 8.04
N ASP A 149 -1.03 32.83 8.64
CA ASP A 149 -0.55 32.77 10.04
C ASP A 149 -1.72 32.64 11.04
N ASP A 150 -2.90 33.20 10.72
CA ASP A 150 -4.10 33.09 11.57
C ASP A 150 -4.60 31.64 11.66
N PHE A 151 -4.29 30.82 10.65
CA PHE A 151 -4.62 29.40 10.55
C PHE A 151 -3.38 28.49 10.68
N SER A 152 -2.31 28.98 11.28
CA SER A 152 -1.05 28.23 11.40
C SER A 152 -0.63 27.98 12.86
N LYS A 153 -1.57 28.03 13.78
CA LYS A 153 -1.31 27.68 15.18
C LYS A 153 -0.83 26.23 15.26
N GLU A 154 0.20 26.01 16.05
CA GLU A 154 0.69 24.66 16.29
C GLU A 154 -0.40 23.85 17.01
N VAL A 155 -0.70 22.68 16.45
CA VAL A 155 -1.63 21.72 17.03
C VAL A 155 -0.81 20.62 17.66
N THR A 156 -0.81 20.58 18.97
CA THR A 156 -0.20 19.50 19.75
C THR A 156 -1.25 18.47 20.12
N ILE A 157 -0.89 17.19 20.03
CA ILE A 157 -1.71 16.12 20.58
C ILE A 157 -1.80 16.33 22.08
N ALA A 158 -3.02 16.42 22.61
CA ALA A 158 -3.22 16.58 24.05
C ALA A 158 -2.54 15.44 24.80
N ALA A 159 -1.61 15.79 25.71
CA ALA A 159 -0.95 14.78 26.52
C ALA A 159 -1.94 14.08 27.43
N SER A 160 -1.88 12.77 27.48
CA SER A 160 -2.68 11.92 28.37
C SER A 160 -1.75 11.18 29.33
N ASN A 161 -2.14 11.14 30.61
CA ASN A 161 -1.53 10.31 31.61
C ASN A 161 -2.45 9.10 31.95
N GLU A 162 -3.39 8.82 31.11
CA GLU A 162 -4.35 7.74 31.31
C GLU A 162 -3.62 6.38 31.33
N VAL A 163 -4.02 5.54 32.26
CA VAL A 163 -3.60 4.15 32.33
C VAL A 163 -4.80 3.29 32.01
N ILE A 164 -4.72 2.56 30.91
CA ILE A 164 -5.80 1.76 30.35
C ILE A 164 -5.43 0.29 30.50
N GLU A 165 -6.26 -0.46 31.20
CA GLU A 165 -6.13 -1.90 31.35
C GLU A 165 -7.28 -2.59 30.62
N GLU A 166 -6.94 -3.47 29.66
CA GLU A 166 -7.94 -4.21 28.91
C GLU A 166 -7.51 -5.66 28.73
N GLU A 167 -8.50 -6.53 28.59
CA GLU A 167 -8.33 -7.96 28.37
C GLU A 167 -9.13 -8.43 27.14
N ALA A 168 -8.55 -9.38 26.41
CA ALA A 168 -9.20 -10.08 25.31
C ALA A 168 -8.77 -11.55 25.29
N ASP A 169 -9.42 -12.37 24.47
CA ASP A 169 -8.91 -13.74 24.27
C ASP A 169 -7.53 -13.72 23.63
N VAL A 170 -7.31 -12.82 22.65
CA VAL A 170 -6.03 -12.67 21.98
C VAL A 170 -5.66 -11.19 21.85
N VAL A 171 -4.42 -10.85 22.21
CA VAL A 171 -3.83 -9.53 21.94
C VAL A 171 -2.78 -9.65 20.86
N ILE A 172 -2.81 -8.74 19.88
CA ILE A 172 -2.01 -8.80 18.66
C ILE A 172 -1.19 -7.53 18.50
N MET A 173 0.12 -7.66 18.33
CA MET A 173 1.03 -6.57 18.01
C MET A 173 1.16 -6.40 16.50
N GLY A 174 0.58 -5.34 15.94
CA GLY A 174 0.66 -4.95 14.53
C GLY A 174 -0.62 -5.24 13.74
N ALA A 175 -1.15 -4.21 13.07
CA ALA A 175 -2.27 -4.29 12.15
C ALA A 175 -1.82 -4.36 10.68
N GLY A 176 -0.76 -5.11 10.41
CA GLY A 176 -0.34 -5.53 9.07
C GLY A 176 -1.13 -6.75 8.60
N THR A 177 -0.72 -7.34 7.47
CA THR A 177 -1.39 -8.51 6.86
C THR A 177 -1.59 -9.63 7.85
N SER A 178 -0.54 -10.05 8.55
CA SER A 178 -0.60 -11.18 9.49
C SER A 178 -1.53 -10.90 10.65
N GLY A 179 -1.44 -9.71 11.26
CA GLY A 179 -2.28 -9.34 12.40
C GLY A 179 -3.74 -9.21 12.03
N LEU A 180 -4.05 -8.53 10.92
CA LEU A 180 -5.42 -8.37 10.44
C LEU A 180 -6.06 -9.70 10.03
N THR A 181 -5.32 -10.56 9.34
CA THR A 181 -5.81 -11.89 8.97
C THR A 181 -6.09 -12.75 10.20
N CYS A 182 -5.15 -12.77 11.16
CA CYS A 182 -5.30 -13.47 12.42
C CYS A 182 -6.53 -12.97 13.17
N ALA A 183 -6.69 -11.65 13.30
CA ALA A 183 -7.81 -11.05 13.99
C ALA A 183 -9.16 -11.40 13.35
N CYS A 184 -9.28 -11.27 12.02
CA CYS A 184 -10.51 -11.63 11.31
C CYS A 184 -10.90 -13.09 11.55
N ARG A 185 -9.93 -14.01 11.47
CA ARG A 185 -10.18 -15.45 11.70
C ARG A 185 -10.61 -15.76 13.14
N LEU A 186 -9.97 -15.11 14.12
CA LEU A 186 -10.30 -15.26 15.52
C LEU A 186 -11.69 -14.71 15.84
N LEU A 187 -12.03 -13.54 15.31
CA LEU A 187 -13.34 -12.93 15.49
C LEU A 187 -14.46 -13.76 14.86
N GLU A 188 -14.23 -14.34 13.68
CA GLU A 188 -15.16 -15.30 13.07
C GLU A 188 -15.36 -16.56 13.89
N ALA A 189 -14.33 -16.98 14.61
CA ALA A 189 -14.40 -18.11 15.56
C ALA A 189 -15.01 -17.71 16.92
N GLY A 190 -15.42 -16.44 17.10
CA GLY A 190 -16.10 -15.94 18.29
C GLY A 190 -15.19 -15.44 19.41
N TYR A 191 -13.87 -15.41 19.21
CA TYR A 191 -12.92 -14.88 20.19
C TYR A 191 -12.92 -13.36 20.19
N SER A 192 -12.57 -12.76 21.33
CA SER A 192 -12.30 -11.33 21.44
C SER A 192 -10.84 -11.02 21.09
N VAL A 193 -10.60 -9.88 20.39
CA VAL A 193 -9.29 -9.52 19.89
C VAL A 193 -9.02 -8.03 20.06
N ILE A 194 -7.83 -7.71 20.58
CA ILE A 194 -7.29 -6.34 20.59
C ILE A 194 -6.02 -6.32 19.76
N LEU A 195 -5.98 -5.50 18.71
CA LEU A 195 -4.78 -5.20 17.93
C LEU A 195 -4.20 -3.85 18.35
N VAL A 196 -2.87 -3.76 18.38
CA VAL A 196 -2.14 -2.50 18.59
C VAL A 196 -1.31 -2.20 17.36
N GLU A 197 -1.51 -1.01 16.78
CA GLU A 197 -0.76 -0.53 15.60
C GLU A 197 -0.04 0.77 15.93
N LYS A 198 1.27 0.82 15.67
CA LYS A 198 2.07 2.01 15.97
C LYS A 198 1.88 3.16 14.97
N ARG A 199 1.36 2.88 13.79
CA ARG A 199 0.99 3.89 12.80
C ARG A 199 -0.44 4.36 12.99
N ASP A 200 -0.79 5.43 12.29
CA ASP A 200 -2.14 6.00 12.32
C ASP A 200 -3.10 5.25 11.38
N ILE A 201 -2.55 4.36 10.55
CA ILE A 201 -3.27 3.59 9.53
C ILE A 201 -2.84 2.13 9.55
N PRO A 202 -3.74 1.17 9.22
CA PRO A 202 -3.43 -0.25 9.14
C PRO A 202 -2.67 -0.60 7.87
N GLY A 203 -2.32 -1.87 7.72
CA GLY A 203 -1.86 -2.50 6.47
C GLY A 203 -0.37 -2.76 6.38
N GLY A 204 0.44 -2.07 7.19
CA GLY A 204 1.90 -2.31 7.19
C GLY A 204 2.52 -2.17 5.80
N SER A 205 3.53 -3.01 5.50
CA SER A 205 4.21 -3.01 4.20
C SER A 205 3.35 -3.58 3.07
N MET A 206 2.33 -4.40 3.37
CA MET A 206 1.46 -4.98 2.35
C MET A 206 0.73 -3.91 1.55
N SER A 207 0.26 -2.85 2.19
CA SER A 207 -0.41 -1.73 1.52
C SER A 207 0.47 -1.00 0.49
N MET A 208 1.78 -1.24 0.51
CA MET A 208 2.76 -0.65 -0.41
C MET A 208 3.17 -1.62 -1.54
N THR A 209 2.52 -2.77 -1.65
CA THR A 209 2.83 -3.80 -2.64
C THR A 209 1.76 -3.87 -3.73
N TYR A 210 2.07 -4.57 -4.81
CA TYR A 210 1.09 -4.89 -5.85
C TYR A 210 0.05 -5.93 -5.41
N GLY A 211 0.16 -6.46 -4.18
CA GLY A 211 -0.83 -7.36 -3.62
C GLY A 211 -0.74 -8.81 -4.10
N GLY A 212 0.40 -9.23 -4.61
CA GLY A 212 0.64 -10.62 -4.95
C GLY A 212 0.64 -11.50 -3.70
N VAL A 213 -0.13 -12.57 -3.70
CA VAL A 213 -0.19 -13.54 -2.60
C VAL A 213 0.32 -14.88 -3.11
N ALA A 214 1.54 -15.24 -2.70
CA ALA A 214 2.13 -16.52 -3.06
C ALA A 214 1.30 -17.67 -2.47
N THR A 215 0.68 -18.46 -3.35
CA THR A 215 -0.25 -19.51 -2.94
C THR A 215 -0.24 -20.70 -3.91
N ALA A 216 -0.71 -21.83 -3.46
CA ALA A 216 -1.00 -23.02 -4.26
C ALA A 216 -2.28 -23.67 -3.77
N GLY A 217 -3.04 -24.26 -4.68
CA GLY A 217 -4.27 -25.00 -4.36
C GLY A 217 -5.51 -24.14 -4.13
N SER A 218 -5.45 -22.81 -4.35
CA SER A 218 -6.64 -21.97 -4.33
C SER A 218 -7.52 -22.24 -5.56
N LYS A 219 -8.84 -22.19 -5.40
CA LYS A 219 -9.81 -22.26 -6.47
C LYS A 219 -9.66 -21.15 -7.51
N LEU A 220 -9.09 -20.01 -7.12
CA LEU A 220 -8.81 -18.87 -8.00
C LEU A 220 -7.64 -19.13 -8.97
N GLN A 221 -6.84 -20.16 -8.72
CA GLN A 221 -5.73 -20.54 -9.59
C GLN A 221 -6.14 -21.45 -10.75
N TYR A 222 -7.40 -21.88 -10.75
CA TYR A 222 -7.96 -22.69 -11.82
C TYR A 222 -8.53 -21.79 -12.91
N ASN A 223 -7.85 -21.71 -14.04
CA ASN A 223 -8.33 -21.01 -15.21
C ASN A 223 -9.06 -21.99 -16.15
N TYR A 224 -10.20 -21.55 -16.66
CA TYR A 224 -10.90 -22.25 -17.73
C TYR A 224 -10.55 -21.61 -19.06
N ASP A 225 -10.32 -22.42 -20.07
CA ASP A 225 -10.22 -21.96 -21.44
C ASP A 225 -11.55 -21.42 -21.95
N VAL A 226 -11.51 -20.69 -23.08
CA VAL A 226 -12.69 -20.12 -23.74
C VAL A 226 -13.72 -21.21 -24.13
N ASP A 227 -13.24 -22.43 -24.28
CA ASP A 227 -14.08 -23.62 -24.56
C ASP A 227 -14.61 -24.32 -23.30
N GLY A 228 -14.34 -23.78 -22.11
CA GLY A 228 -14.72 -24.36 -20.83
C GLY A 228 -13.84 -25.52 -20.36
N SER A 229 -12.77 -25.83 -21.08
CA SER A 229 -11.80 -26.82 -20.62
C SER A 229 -10.95 -26.30 -19.47
N PHE A 230 -10.66 -27.17 -18.52
CA PHE A 230 -9.92 -26.85 -17.30
C PHE A 230 -8.41 -26.78 -17.58
N ARG A 231 -7.82 -25.61 -17.40
CA ARG A 231 -6.35 -25.47 -17.34
C ARG A 231 -5.88 -25.55 -15.89
N SER A 232 -5.45 -26.71 -15.45
CA SER A 232 -4.57 -26.75 -14.29
C SER A 232 -3.15 -26.47 -14.73
N SER A 233 -2.57 -25.36 -14.30
CA SER A 233 -1.11 -25.31 -14.36
C SER A 233 -0.58 -26.27 -13.28
N ALA A 234 0.38 -27.10 -13.63
CA ALA A 234 1.01 -27.99 -12.66
C ALA A 234 1.53 -27.25 -11.40
N MET A 235 1.81 -25.96 -11.53
CA MET A 235 2.28 -25.10 -10.45
C MET A 235 1.17 -24.47 -9.60
N GLY A 236 -0.07 -24.52 -10.05
CA GLY A 236 -1.23 -24.12 -9.23
C GLY A 236 -1.58 -25.14 -8.15
N THR A 237 -0.96 -26.32 -8.18
CA THR A 237 -1.12 -27.35 -7.16
C THR A 237 -0.03 -27.24 -6.08
N LEU A 238 -0.32 -27.72 -4.87
CA LEU A 238 0.68 -27.81 -3.81
C LEU A 238 1.92 -28.63 -4.25
N GLU A 239 1.69 -29.76 -4.91
CA GLU A 239 2.76 -30.60 -5.41
C GLU A 239 3.64 -29.89 -6.44
N GLY A 240 3.04 -29.23 -7.42
CA GLY A 240 3.77 -28.44 -8.42
C GLY A 240 4.59 -27.33 -7.81
N MET A 241 4.03 -26.62 -6.82
CA MET A 241 4.74 -25.57 -6.09
C MET A 241 5.92 -26.14 -5.28
N MET A 242 5.72 -27.24 -4.58
CA MET A 242 6.80 -27.88 -3.81
C MET A 242 7.91 -28.40 -4.73
N ASN A 243 7.56 -29.00 -5.87
CA ASN A 243 8.53 -29.42 -6.88
C ASN A 243 9.34 -28.24 -7.45
N PHE A 244 8.67 -27.11 -7.70
CA PHE A 244 9.35 -25.88 -8.12
C PHE A 244 10.39 -25.43 -7.07
N TRP A 245 10.00 -25.30 -5.80
CA TRP A 245 10.92 -24.88 -4.74
C TRP A 245 12.05 -25.87 -4.49
N GLN A 246 11.80 -27.17 -4.54
CA GLN A 246 12.84 -28.19 -4.46
C GLN A 246 13.84 -28.09 -5.63
N THR A 247 13.34 -27.76 -6.82
CA THR A 247 14.20 -27.52 -7.97
C THR A 247 15.05 -26.26 -7.77
N MET A 248 14.44 -25.17 -7.29
CA MET A 248 15.15 -23.94 -6.96
C MET A 248 16.18 -24.17 -5.85
N GLU A 249 15.83 -24.92 -4.81
CA GLU A 249 16.78 -25.34 -3.77
C GLU A 249 17.97 -26.12 -4.33
N LYS A 250 17.72 -27.01 -5.26
CA LYS A 250 18.79 -27.80 -5.90
C LYS A 250 19.77 -26.95 -6.70
N TYR A 251 19.29 -25.94 -7.43
CA TYR A 251 20.11 -25.13 -8.33
C TYR A 251 20.73 -23.89 -7.67
N HIS A 252 20.05 -23.31 -6.66
CA HIS A 252 20.44 -22.05 -6.01
C HIS A 252 20.72 -22.18 -4.51
N ARG A 253 20.98 -23.33 -4.08
CA ARG A 253 20.80 -24.00 -2.84
C ARG A 253 21.43 -23.41 -1.57
N THR A 254 22.58 -22.84 -1.67
CA THR A 254 23.39 -22.56 -0.47
C THR A 254 23.26 -21.15 0.05
N GLU A 255 22.77 -20.23 -0.78
CA GLU A 255 22.79 -18.82 -0.48
C GLU A 255 21.40 -18.28 -0.10
N PHE A 256 20.30 -18.94 -0.51
CA PHE A 256 18.93 -18.41 -0.37
C PHE A 256 17.92 -19.32 0.34
N PHE A 257 18.10 -20.63 0.39
CA PHE A 257 17.09 -21.59 0.83
C PHE A 257 17.55 -22.60 1.89
N ASN A 258 18.59 -22.32 2.61
CA ASN A 258 19.16 -23.25 3.57
C ASN A 258 18.19 -23.55 4.74
N GLY A 259 17.54 -24.71 4.71
CA GLY A 259 16.68 -25.19 5.79
C GLY A 259 15.24 -24.67 5.79
N GLU A 260 14.78 -23.95 4.75
CA GLU A 260 13.44 -23.32 4.72
C GLU A 260 12.30 -24.22 4.24
N MET A 261 12.60 -25.36 3.61
CA MET A 261 11.59 -26.23 3.00
C MET A 261 10.44 -26.63 3.97
N PRO A 262 10.65 -26.92 5.26
CA PRO A 262 9.57 -27.22 6.18
C PRO A 262 8.60 -26.04 6.38
N TYR A 263 9.13 -24.81 6.46
CA TYR A 263 8.30 -23.59 6.59
C TYR A 263 7.52 -23.30 5.32
N MET A 264 8.16 -23.42 4.16
CA MET A 264 7.52 -23.25 2.87
C MET A 264 6.42 -24.28 2.65
N THR A 265 6.68 -25.54 2.97
CA THR A 265 5.65 -26.60 2.89
C THR A 265 4.44 -26.24 3.75
N LYS A 266 4.66 -25.82 4.98
CA LYS A 266 3.58 -25.41 5.89
C LYS A 266 2.82 -24.21 5.35
N GLN A 267 3.52 -23.20 4.83
CA GLN A 267 2.93 -22.00 4.25
C GLN A 267 2.01 -22.37 3.06
N TYR A 268 2.51 -23.12 2.10
CA TYR A 268 1.74 -23.45 0.89
C TYR A 268 0.61 -24.44 1.15
N THR A 269 0.72 -25.28 2.18
CA THR A 269 -0.37 -26.19 2.59
C THR A 269 -1.63 -25.41 2.97
N VAL A 270 -1.50 -24.22 3.55
CA VAL A 270 -2.64 -23.43 4.03
C VAL A 270 -2.94 -22.21 3.15
N ALA A 271 -2.05 -21.86 2.22
CA ALA A 271 -2.16 -20.62 1.45
C ALA A 271 -3.37 -20.61 0.51
N GLY A 272 -3.70 -21.75 -0.11
CA GLY A 272 -4.87 -21.88 -0.98
C GLY A 272 -6.17 -21.61 -0.23
N ASP A 273 -6.35 -22.26 0.91
CA ASP A 273 -7.54 -22.07 1.75
C ASP A 273 -7.62 -20.63 2.28
N LEU A 274 -6.49 -20.02 2.60
CA LEU A 274 -6.44 -18.62 3.03
C LEU A 274 -6.95 -17.68 1.93
N VAL A 275 -6.48 -17.84 0.70
CA VAL A 275 -6.91 -17.02 -0.43
C VAL A 275 -8.39 -17.23 -0.73
N ASP A 276 -8.87 -18.50 -0.71
CA ASP A 276 -10.28 -18.82 -0.91
C ASP A 276 -11.15 -18.20 0.19
N TRP A 277 -10.70 -18.22 1.44
CA TRP A 277 -11.38 -17.54 2.54
C TRP A 277 -11.42 -16.02 2.34
N MET A 278 -10.31 -15.40 1.97
CA MET A 278 -10.25 -13.95 1.71
C MET A 278 -11.24 -13.57 0.60
N ALA A 279 -11.31 -14.36 -0.48
CA ALA A 279 -12.30 -14.16 -1.55
C ALA A 279 -13.73 -14.33 -1.03
N GLY A 280 -13.98 -15.34 -0.19
CA GLY A 280 -15.27 -15.62 0.42
C GLY A 280 -15.80 -14.51 1.32
N ILE A 281 -14.93 -13.74 1.97
CA ILE A 281 -15.34 -12.58 2.77
C ILE A 281 -15.48 -11.28 1.97
N GLY A 282 -15.24 -11.31 0.64
CA GLY A 282 -15.46 -10.18 -0.26
C GLY A 282 -14.19 -9.45 -0.70
N ILE A 283 -13.00 -9.97 -0.43
CA ILE A 283 -11.76 -9.44 -0.99
C ILE A 283 -11.62 -9.95 -2.42
N GLY A 284 -11.62 -9.03 -3.38
CA GLY A 284 -11.44 -9.38 -4.78
C GLY A 284 -10.00 -9.75 -5.11
N PHE A 285 -9.85 -10.67 -6.03
CA PHE A 285 -8.57 -11.06 -6.60
C PHE A 285 -8.63 -10.97 -8.12
N ASN A 286 -7.54 -10.51 -8.72
CA ASN A 286 -7.29 -10.67 -10.15
C ASN A 286 -6.33 -11.83 -10.34
N THR A 287 -6.70 -12.78 -11.19
CA THR A 287 -5.74 -13.78 -11.64
C THR A 287 -4.81 -13.16 -12.66
N MET A 288 -3.51 -13.43 -12.57
CA MET A 288 -2.58 -12.99 -13.61
C MET A 288 -2.94 -13.71 -14.91
N GLY A 289 -3.44 -12.94 -15.87
CA GLY A 289 -3.96 -13.44 -17.14
C GLY A 289 -2.90 -13.94 -18.13
N ASN A 290 -1.61 -13.92 -17.77
CA ASN A 290 -0.54 -14.36 -18.66
C ASN A 290 0.34 -15.40 -18.00
N TYR A 291 0.17 -16.60 -18.50
CA TYR A 291 0.90 -17.81 -18.20
C TYR A 291 2.44 -17.68 -18.27
N GLU A 292 2.96 -16.82 -19.14
CA GLU A 292 4.39 -16.70 -19.39
C GLU A 292 5.16 -15.98 -18.28
N SER A 293 4.52 -15.09 -17.55
CA SER A 293 5.15 -14.43 -16.40
C SER A 293 5.04 -15.24 -15.10
N ALA A 294 4.26 -16.31 -15.13
CA ALA A 294 4.01 -17.18 -13.99
C ALA A 294 5.16 -18.12 -13.66
N THR A 295 6.16 -18.22 -14.54
CA THR A 295 7.28 -19.18 -14.38
C THR A 295 8.23 -18.82 -13.25
N GLN A 296 8.17 -17.62 -12.70
CA GLN A 296 9.12 -17.15 -11.71
C GLN A 296 8.68 -17.37 -10.26
N TYR A 297 7.37 -17.43 -10.00
CA TYR A 297 6.81 -17.63 -8.65
C TYR A 297 5.79 -18.78 -8.60
N GLY A 298 5.82 -19.65 -9.60
CA GLY A 298 4.77 -20.64 -9.75
C GLY A 298 3.50 -20.03 -10.33
N ALA A 299 2.86 -20.77 -11.24
CA ALA A 299 1.71 -20.32 -11.99
C ALA A 299 0.67 -19.61 -11.14
N SER A 300 0.23 -18.49 -11.63
CA SER A 300 -0.91 -17.73 -11.13
C SER A 300 -0.86 -17.37 -9.64
N THR A 301 0.06 -16.51 -9.27
CA THR A 301 -0.07 -15.76 -8.00
C THR A 301 -1.33 -14.89 -8.11
N PRO A 302 -2.39 -15.13 -7.33
CA PRO A 302 -3.54 -14.24 -7.34
C PRO A 302 -3.16 -12.88 -6.74
N TYR A 303 -3.59 -11.81 -7.40
CA TYR A 303 -3.37 -10.45 -6.93
C TYR A 303 -4.63 -9.90 -6.30
N LEU A 304 -4.48 -9.17 -5.22
CA LEU A 304 -5.58 -8.50 -4.55
C LEU A 304 -6.18 -7.41 -5.46
N ALA A 305 -7.49 -7.49 -5.70
CA ALA A 305 -8.25 -6.50 -6.46
C ALA A 305 -8.97 -5.50 -5.51
N PRO A 306 -9.53 -4.40 -5.98
CA PRO A 306 -9.63 -3.96 -7.37
C PRO A 306 -8.33 -3.36 -7.86
N GLY A 307 -7.97 -3.68 -9.11
CA GLY A 307 -6.82 -3.11 -9.77
C GLY A 307 -5.54 -3.33 -8.98
N CYS A 308 -4.88 -4.46 -9.18
CA CYS A 308 -3.61 -4.77 -8.51
C CYS A 308 -2.54 -3.68 -8.72
N TYR A 309 -2.78 -2.73 -9.60
CA TYR A 309 -1.91 -1.58 -9.87
C TYR A 309 -2.32 -0.29 -9.15
N GLU A 310 -3.55 -0.21 -8.65
CA GLU A 310 -4.12 1.00 -8.03
C GLU A 310 -4.50 0.78 -6.56
N GLY A 311 -3.61 0.16 -5.78
CA GLY A 311 -3.82 0.00 -4.34
C GLY A 311 -4.66 -1.20 -3.91
N GLY A 312 -4.72 -2.26 -4.73
CA GLY A 312 -5.49 -3.47 -4.40
C GLY A 312 -5.12 -4.08 -3.05
N ALA A 313 -3.83 -4.13 -2.73
CA ALA A 313 -3.36 -4.57 -1.42
C ALA A 313 -3.77 -3.62 -0.29
N GLY A 314 -3.66 -2.32 -0.52
CA GLY A 314 -4.10 -1.31 0.45
C GLY A 314 -5.60 -1.37 0.72
N TYR A 315 -6.40 -1.58 -0.33
CA TYR A 315 -7.84 -1.81 -0.19
C TYR A 315 -8.15 -3.04 0.68
N ALA A 316 -7.49 -4.18 0.39
CA ALA A 316 -7.70 -5.39 1.16
C ALA A 316 -7.36 -5.22 2.64
N MET A 317 -6.27 -4.51 2.95
CA MET A 317 -5.88 -4.21 4.33
C MET A 317 -6.89 -3.29 5.02
N MET A 318 -7.34 -2.24 4.32
CA MET A 318 -8.39 -1.36 4.81
C MET A 318 -9.70 -2.12 5.07
N PHE A 319 -10.11 -2.98 4.14
CA PHE A 319 -11.29 -3.81 4.27
C PHE A 319 -11.22 -4.74 5.49
N MET A 320 -10.07 -5.42 5.70
CA MET A 320 -9.88 -6.28 6.86
C MET A 320 -9.86 -5.50 8.17
N ALA A 321 -9.25 -4.31 8.21
CA ALA A 321 -9.29 -3.46 9.39
C ALA A 321 -10.72 -3.02 9.73
N GLN A 322 -11.49 -2.54 8.75
CA GLN A 322 -12.90 -2.21 8.92
C GLN A 322 -13.74 -3.43 9.36
N ARG A 323 -13.39 -4.63 8.86
CA ARG A 323 -14.06 -5.86 9.29
C ARG A 323 -13.78 -6.15 10.76
N VAL A 324 -12.53 -6.01 11.24
CA VAL A 324 -12.20 -6.14 12.67
C VAL A 324 -13.01 -5.14 13.50
N GLU A 325 -13.06 -3.87 13.10
CA GLU A 325 -13.76 -2.80 13.82
C GLU A 325 -15.29 -2.97 13.84
N LYS A 326 -15.86 -3.71 12.88
CA LYS A 326 -17.30 -4.03 12.84
C LYS A 326 -17.71 -5.13 13.82
N TYR A 327 -16.79 -5.97 14.26
CA TYR A 327 -17.10 -6.95 15.29
C TYR A 327 -17.12 -6.29 16.68
N GLU A 328 -18.17 -6.53 17.44
CA GLU A 328 -18.29 -6.03 18.82
C GLU A 328 -17.09 -6.44 19.71
N LYS A 329 -16.52 -7.62 19.43
CA LYS A 329 -15.35 -8.17 20.13
C LYS A 329 -14.01 -7.81 19.50
N GLY A 330 -14.00 -6.97 18.46
CA GLY A 330 -12.80 -6.57 17.74
C GLY A 330 -12.43 -5.11 18.03
N LYS A 331 -11.14 -4.87 18.32
CA LYS A 331 -10.64 -3.51 18.58
C LYS A 331 -9.27 -3.32 17.93
N ILE A 332 -9.04 -2.15 17.32
CA ILE A 332 -7.72 -1.72 16.87
C ILE A 332 -7.37 -0.42 17.59
N ILE A 333 -6.22 -0.42 18.25
CA ILE A 333 -5.66 0.76 18.93
C ILE A 333 -4.51 1.27 18.04
N TYR A 334 -4.77 2.36 17.34
CA TYR A 334 -3.79 3.02 16.46
C TYR A 334 -2.87 3.95 17.23
N SER A 335 -1.83 4.45 16.58
CA SER A 335 -0.89 5.44 17.11
C SER A 335 -0.29 5.01 18.46
N THR A 336 -0.13 3.69 18.65
CA THR A 336 0.26 3.09 19.92
C THR A 336 1.33 2.04 19.70
N SER A 337 2.45 2.17 20.39
CA SER A 337 3.59 1.26 20.28
C SER A 337 3.66 0.32 21.46
N VAL A 338 3.78 -0.98 21.18
CA VAL A 338 4.08 -1.99 22.22
C VAL A 338 5.50 -1.77 22.71
N THR A 339 5.70 -1.76 24.01
CA THR A 339 6.98 -1.48 24.66
C THR A 339 7.67 -2.72 25.20
N ASP A 340 6.92 -3.64 25.79
CA ASP A 340 7.45 -4.87 26.37
C ASP A 340 6.35 -5.94 26.55
N LEU A 341 6.76 -7.20 26.73
CA LEU A 341 5.87 -8.34 26.95
C LEU A 341 5.62 -8.55 28.43
N ILE A 342 4.39 -8.90 28.78
CA ILE A 342 3.99 -9.30 30.12
C ILE A 342 4.12 -10.83 30.24
N LYS A 343 4.87 -11.30 31.24
CA LYS A 343 4.99 -12.73 31.58
C LYS A 343 4.30 -13.00 32.90
N ASP A 344 3.67 -14.17 33.02
CA ASP A 344 3.16 -14.68 34.28
C ASP A 344 4.27 -15.35 35.13
N GLU A 345 3.91 -15.84 36.30
CA GLU A 345 4.84 -16.51 37.22
C GLU A 345 5.51 -17.76 36.64
N SER A 346 4.89 -18.38 35.64
CA SER A 346 5.46 -19.53 34.90
C SER A 346 6.43 -19.14 33.79
N GLY A 347 6.56 -17.83 33.49
CA GLY A 347 7.32 -17.29 32.37
C GLY A 347 6.57 -17.28 31.05
N ARG A 348 5.28 -17.65 31.02
CA ARG A 348 4.44 -17.60 29.84
C ARG A 348 4.09 -16.14 29.50
N VAL A 349 4.17 -15.78 28.23
CA VAL A 349 3.71 -14.48 27.75
C VAL A 349 2.18 -14.42 27.77
N VAL A 350 1.63 -13.46 28.53
CA VAL A 350 0.18 -13.29 28.78
C VAL A 350 -0.32 -11.90 28.37
N GLY A 351 0.51 -11.09 27.73
CA GLY A 351 0.11 -9.75 27.29
C GLY A 351 1.31 -8.90 26.90
N PHE A 352 1.06 -7.63 26.76
CA PHE A 352 2.11 -6.62 26.56
C PHE A 352 1.67 -5.26 27.11
N HIS A 353 2.66 -4.43 27.44
CA HIS A 353 2.46 -3.00 27.66
C HIS A 353 2.60 -2.25 26.35
N ALA A 354 1.88 -1.13 26.24
CA ALA A 354 1.98 -0.26 25.10
C ALA A 354 1.82 1.20 25.50
N LYS A 355 2.33 2.10 24.65
CA LYS A 355 2.27 3.53 24.88
C LYS A 355 1.72 4.25 23.66
N GLY A 356 0.65 5.00 23.87
CA GLY A 356 0.05 5.88 22.88
C GLY A 356 0.93 7.09 22.59
N GLU A 357 0.83 7.66 21.41
CA GLU A 357 1.55 8.87 21.02
C GLU A 357 1.17 10.08 21.90
N ASN A 358 -0.06 10.10 22.40
CA ASN A 358 -0.53 11.08 23.36
C ASN A 358 0.03 10.88 24.79
N GLY A 359 0.79 9.81 25.04
CA GLY A 359 1.34 9.48 26.34
C GLY A 359 0.51 8.50 27.17
N ALA A 360 -0.70 8.13 26.75
CA ALA A 360 -1.51 7.10 27.44
C ALA A 360 -0.73 5.78 27.53
N SER A 361 -0.86 5.10 28.65
CA SER A 361 -0.21 3.81 28.90
C SER A 361 -1.26 2.69 28.87
N TYR A 362 -0.93 1.60 28.21
CA TYR A 362 -1.82 0.45 28.08
C TYR A 362 -1.20 -0.80 28.70
N THR A 363 -2.00 -1.54 29.44
CA THR A 363 -1.70 -2.91 29.88
C THR A 363 -2.73 -3.82 29.25
N LEU A 364 -2.31 -4.58 28.23
CA LEU A 364 -3.21 -5.42 27.45
C LEU A 364 -2.88 -6.89 27.69
N ARG A 365 -3.85 -7.64 28.22
CA ARG A 365 -3.72 -9.05 28.58
C ARG A 365 -4.55 -9.94 27.68
N GLY A 366 -4.07 -11.16 27.43
CA GLY A 366 -4.77 -12.15 26.65
C GLY A 366 -4.39 -13.57 27.01
N LYS A 367 -5.27 -14.52 26.70
CA LYS A 367 -4.98 -15.95 26.81
C LYS A 367 -3.88 -16.38 25.83
N ALA A 368 -3.73 -15.61 24.73
CA ALA A 368 -2.64 -15.74 23.78
C ALA A 368 -2.17 -14.37 23.28
N VAL A 369 -0.89 -14.30 22.90
CA VAL A 369 -0.24 -13.11 22.34
C VAL A 369 0.28 -13.44 20.95
N CYS A 370 -0.02 -12.59 19.97
CA CYS A 370 0.49 -12.72 18.62
C CYS A 370 1.42 -11.54 18.27
N LEU A 371 2.68 -11.85 17.92
CA LEU A 371 3.63 -10.87 17.43
C LEU A 371 3.55 -10.81 15.90
N ALA A 372 2.86 -9.82 15.35
CA ALA A 372 2.65 -9.60 13.92
C ALA A 372 3.22 -8.25 13.45
N SER A 373 4.27 -7.77 14.10
CA SER A 373 4.86 -6.43 13.92
C SER A 373 5.69 -6.26 12.64
N GLY A 374 5.86 -7.31 11.85
CA GLY A 374 6.67 -7.30 10.63
C GLY A 374 8.17 -7.51 10.91
N GLY A 375 9.01 -7.07 9.99
CA GLY A 375 10.45 -7.30 10.01
C GLY A 375 11.26 -6.10 10.53
N PHE A 376 12.56 -6.10 10.21
CA PHE A 376 13.55 -5.12 10.72
C PHE A 376 14.27 -4.32 9.61
N ALA A 377 13.72 -4.27 8.41
CA ALA A 377 14.40 -3.67 7.25
C ALA A 377 14.65 -2.14 7.37
N LYS A 378 14.12 -1.47 8.38
CA LYS A 378 14.41 -0.07 8.73
C LYS A 378 15.23 0.09 10.02
N ASN A 379 15.82 -1.00 10.51
CA ASN A 379 16.71 -1.00 11.67
C ASN A 379 18.14 -1.32 11.24
N PRO A 380 19.03 -0.31 11.12
CA PRO A 380 20.40 -0.53 10.63
C PRO A 380 21.23 -1.49 11.51
N GLU A 381 20.98 -1.51 12.82
CA GLU A 381 21.70 -2.37 13.75
C GLU A 381 21.29 -3.84 13.56
N MET A 382 20.00 -4.10 13.46
CA MET A 382 19.50 -5.44 13.16
C MET A 382 19.91 -5.91 11.76
N LEU A 383 19.92 -5.02 10.77
CA LEU A 383 20.42 -5.35 9.44
C LEU A 383 21.90 -5.77 9.48
N LYS A 384 22.75 -5.00 10.16
CA LYS A 384 24.17 -5.37 10.32
C LYS A 384 24.37 -6.70 11.05
N LYS A 385 23.51 -6.98 12.03
CA LYS A 385 23.59 -8.20 12.84
C LYS A 385 23.07 -9.42 12.08
N TYR A 386 21.93 -9.34 11.42
CA TYR A 386 21.24 -10.49 10.86
C TYR A 386 21.28 -10.57 9.34
N ASN A 387 21.57 -9.44 8.65
CA ASN A 387 21.65 -9.35 7.20
C ASN A 387 22.88 -8.52 6.75
N PRO A 388 24.11 -8.87 7.19
CA PRO A 388 25.29 -8.05 6.95
C PRO A 388 25.57 -7.77 5.48
N ASP A 389 25.37 -8.75 4.58
CA ASP A 389 25.61 -8.61 3.15
C ASP A 389 24.66 -7.63 2.46
N TYR A 390 23.48 -7.39 3.06
CA TYR A 390 22.43 -6.53 2.52
C TYR A 390 22.21 -5.25 3.35
N ALA A 391 23.02 -5.03 4.38
CA ALA A 391 22.80 -3.93 5.33
C ALA A 391 22.78 -2.54 4.67
N ASP A 392 23.53 -2.37 3.58
CA ASP A 392 23.63 -1.11 2.83
C ASP A 392 22.60 -1.01 1.68
N PHE A 393 21.72 -2.00 1.52
CA PHE A 393 20.70 -1.97 0.48
C PHE A 393 19.56 -1.03 0.88
N PHE A 394 18.92 -0.44 -0.14
CA PHE A 394 17.67 0.26 0.06
C PHE A 394 16.52 -0.74 0.19
N PHE A 395 15.74 -0.63 1.26
CA PHE A 395 14.57 -1.46 1.48
C PHE A 395 13.28 -0.67 1.24
N ASN A 396 12.49 -1.10 0.26
CA ASN A 396 11.17 -0.56 -0.02
C ASN A 396 10.12 -1.24 0.88
N CYS A 397 9.88 -0.66 2.03
CA CYS A 397 8.91 -1.17 3.00
C CYS A 397 8.42 -0.03 3.92
N ALA A 398 7.41 -0.30 4.73
CA ALA A 398 6.91 0.67 5.70
C ALA A 398 8.04 1.12 6.66
N SER A 399 8.06 2.41 6.98
CA SER A 399 9.04 2.99 7.92
C SER A 399 8.97 2.38 9.32
N SER A 400 7.86 1.71 9.62
CA SER A 400 7.61 1.01 10.88
C SER A 400 8.29 -0.36 11.01
N MET A 401 9.03 -0.82 10.00
CA MET A 401 9.73 -2.12 10.00
C MET A 401 11.04 -2.04 10.77
N THR A 402 10.96 -1.88 12.07
CA THR A 402 12.08 -1.59 12.99
C THR A 402 12.43 -2.73 13.94
N GLY A 403 11.69 -3.87 13.86
CA GLY A 403 12.11 -5.15 14.46
C GLY A 403 11.78 -5.34 15.93
N GLU A 404 11.01 -4.46 16.56
CA GLU A 404 10.72 -4.52 18.00
C GLU A 404 10.07 -5.86 18.42
N GLY A 405 9.08 -6.35 17.65
CA GLY A 405 8.44 -7.62 17.97
C GLY A 405 9.37 -8.81 17.79
N ILE A 406 10.34 -8.76 16.87
CA ILE A 406 11.38 -9.79 16.74
C ILE A 406 12.26 -9.76 17.97
N GLN A 407 12.72 -8.58 18.41
CA GLN A 407 13.53 -8.47 19.62
C GLN A 407 12.78 -8.96 20.85
N MET A 408 11.51 -8.59 21.01
CA MET A 408 10.65 -9.10 22.10
C MET A 408 10.51 -10.63 22.07
N GLY A 409 10.41 -11.21 20.87
CA GLY A 409 10.37 -12.66 20.69
C GLY A 409 11.66 -13.33 21.14
N ILE A 410 12.83 -12.74 20.82
CA ILE A 410 14.14 -13.20 21.27
C ILE A 410 14.23 -13.11 22.80
N ASP A 411 13.82 -11.98 23.39
CA ASP A 411 13.84 -11.75 24.85
C ASP A 411 12.87 -12.68 25.60
N ALA A 412 11.88 -13.20 24.88
CA ALA A 412 10.97 -14.23 25.38
C ALA A 412 11.53 -15.66 25.28
N GLY A 413 12.71 -15.86 24.71
CA GLY A 413 13.36 -17.16 24.55
C GLY A 413 13.32 -17.73 23.15
N GLY A 414 12.89 -16.92 22.16
CA GLY A 414 12.93 -17.26 20.74
C GLY A 414 14.33 -17.05 20.14
N TYR A 415 14.46 -17.39 18.87
CA TYR A 415 15.69 -17.18 18.09
C TYR A 415 15.35 -16.72 16.67
N VAL A 416 16.33 -16.13 15.99
CA VAL A 416 16.20 -15.72 14.59
C VAL A 416 16.74 -16.85 13.70
N GLU A 417 15.90 -17.29 12.78
CA GLU A 417 16.28 -18.08 11.62
C GLU A 417 16.32 -17.19 10.37
N CYS A 418 16.80 -17.71 9.28
CA CYS A 418 16.84 -16.98 8.02
C CYS A 418 17.77 -15.75 8.05
N GLU A 419 18.90 -15.88 8.70
CA GLU A 419 19.93 -14.84 8.72
C GLU A 419 20.53 -14.63 7.31
N ASN A 420 20.98 -13.38 7.08
CA ASN A 420 21.64 -12.93 5.86
C ASN A 420 20.85 -13.19 4.57
N ARG A 421 19.56 -12.84 4.57
CA ARG A 421 18.65 -13.05 3.44
C ARG A 421 17.92 -11.78 3.05
N ALA A 422 17.82 -11.55 1.75
CA ALA A 422 17.03 -10.51 1.15
C ALA A 422 16.47 -11.00 -0.19
N LEU A 423 15.44 -10.31 -0.68
CA LEU A 423 14.89 -10.49 -2.01
C LEU A 423 15.24 -9.23 -2.82
N PRO A 424 16.43 -9.17 -3.42
CA PRO A 424 16.88 -7.99 -4.15
C PRO A 424 16.10 -7.82 -5.45
N ALA A 425 15.86 -6.56 -5.81
CA ALA A 425 15.33 -6.17 -7.10
C ALA A 425 16.03 -4.91 -7.57
N PHE A 426 16.18 -4.74 -8.88
CA PHE A 426 16.62 -3.48 -9.43
C PHE A 426 15.44 -2.49 -9.44
N LEU A 427 15.73 -1.27 -8.99
CA LEU A 427 14.81 -0.17 -9.05
C LEU A 427 15.25 0.77 -10.16
N SER A 428 14.35 1.11 -11.08
CA SER A 428 14.62 2.19 -12.01
C SER A 428 14.39 3.52 -11.31
N SER A 429 15.43 4.30 -11.13
CA SER A 429 15.34 5.65 -10.61
C SER A 429 16.27 6.53 -11.43
N TYR A 430 15.78 7.06 -12.54
CA TYR A 430 16.63 7.96 -13.32
C TYR A 430 16.52 9.42 -12.90
N LYS A 431 15.41 9.88 -12.37
CA LYS A 431 15.20 11.30 -12.06
C LYS A 431 14.44 11.62 -10.77
N SER A 432 13.89 10.66 -10.10
CA SER A 432 13.11 10.91 -8.88
C SER A 432 13.36 9.82 -7.86
N LYS A 433 13.73 10.22 -6.66
CA LYS A 433 13.85 9.31 -5.51
C LYS A 433 12.49 8.72 -5.08
N PHE A 434 11.41 9.13 -5.72
CA PHE A 434 10.04 8.79 -5.39
C PHE A 434 9.38 7.87 -6.41
N GLU A 435 9.88 7.80 -7.64
CA GLU A 435 9.40 6.85 -8.65
C GLU A 435 10.29 5.60 -8.63
N LEU A 436 9.93 4.67 -7.79
CA LEU A 436 10.56 3.35 -7.73
C LEU A 436 9.75 2.40 -8.62
N ALA A 437 10.04 2.40 -9.92
CA ALA A 437 9.53 1.36 -10.79
C ALA A 437 10.42 0.13 -10.66
N PHE A 438 9.84 -1.00 -10.27
CA PHE A 438 10.52 -2.26 -10.43
C PHE A 438 10.79 -2.50 -11.91
N ILE A 439 12.03 -2.78 -12.27
CA ILE A 439 12.33 -3.30 -13.60
C ILE A 439 11.77 -4.72 -13.59
N HIS A 440 10.56 -4.83 -14.12
CA HIS A 440 9.85 -6.09 -14.15
C HIS A 440 10.58 -7.10 -15.03
N GLN A 441 10.57 -8.29 -14.55
CA GLN A 441 11.07 -9.53 -15.11
C GLN A 441 10.60 -9.84 -16.53
N SER A 442 9.58 -9.16 -16.99
CA SER A 442 9.00 -9.32 -18.33
C SER A 442 9.56 -8.33 -19.37
N ALA A 443 10.45 -7.42 -19.00
CA ALA A 443 11.09 -6.56 -19.98
C ALA A 443 12.15 -7.36 -20.73
N PRO A 444 11.96 -7.69 -22.02
CA PRO A 444 13.00 -8.34 -22.80
C PRO A 444 14.19 -7.39 -22.90
N GLY A 445 15.30 -7.77 -22.31
CA GLY A 445 16.50 -6.93 -22.31
C GLY A 445 17.68 -7.63 -21.69
N ILE A 446 18.84 -7.08 -21.96
CA ILE A 446 20.09 -7.51 -21.35
C ILE A 446 20.46 -6.50 -20.28
N MET A 447 20.72 -6.95 -19.06
CA MET A 447 21.23 -6.09 -18.00
C MET A 447 22.74 -6.14 -17.97
N VAL A 448 23.37 -4.98 -17.95
CA VAL A 448 24.82 -4.84 -17.92
C VAL A 448 25.24 -3.97 -16.73
N ASN A 449 26.46 -4.24 -16.23
CA ASN A 449 27.09 -3.41 -15.21
C ASN A 449 27.65 -2.10 -15.82
N ILE A 450 28.30 -1.29 -15.00
CA ILE A 450 28.91 -0.02 -15.44
C ILE A 450 30.04 -0.20 -16.49
N LYS A 451 30.59 -1.40 -16.60
CA LYS A 451 31.62 -1.74 -17.58
C LYS A 451 31.06 -2.27 -18.90
N GLY A 452 29.74 -2.48 -18.96
CA GLY A 452 29.05 -3.08 -20.10
C GLY A 452 29.02 -4.61 -20.09
N ASP A 453 29.50 -5.27 -19.01
CA ASP A 453 29.48 -6.72 -18.90
C ASP A 453 28.06 -7.20 -18.58
N ASN A 454 27.62 -8.26 -19.26
CA ASN A 454 26.35 -8.90 -18.98
C ASN A 454 26.38 -9.57 -17.59
N ILE A 455 25.40 -9.23 -16.74
CA ILE A 455 25.30 -9.75 -15.37
C ILE A 455 24.52 -11.06 -15.26
N GLY A 456 24.05 -11.61 -16.37
CA GLY A 456 23.31 -12.87 -16.42
C GLY A 456 21.85 -12.72 -16.84
N ASN A 457 21.11 -13.82 -16.81
CA ASN A 457 19.72 -13.86 -17.21
C ASN A 457 18.81 -13.38 -16.07
N ILE A 458 18.31 -12.15 -16.18
CA ILE A 458 17.40 -11.56 -15.19
C ILE A 458 15.95 -12.02 -15.36
N VAL A 459 15.62 -12.74 -16.42
CA VAL A 459 14.24 -13.19 -16.69
C VAL A 459 13.94 -14.51 -15.98
N SER A 460 14.87 -15.46 -16.02
CA SER A 460 14.66 -16.79 -15.40
C SER A 460 15.04 -16.86 -13.94
N ASP A 461 16.07 -16.10 -13.51
CA ASP A 461 16.67 -16.17 -12.18
C ASP A 461 16.87 -14.79 -11.56
N ASN A 462 15.89 -13.92 -11.69
CA ASN A 462 16.12 -12.51 -11.54
C ASN A 462 16.64 -12.12 -10.13
N HIS A 463 16.03 -12.59 -9.05
CA HIS A 463 16.45 -12.21 -7.70
C HIS A 463 17.84 -12.74 -7.35
N TYR A 464 18.13 -13.98 -7.74
CA TYR A 464 19.44 -14.58 -7.53
C TYR A 464 20.53 -13.88 -8.35
N THR A 465 20.27 -13.69 -9.65
CA THR A 465 21.19 -12.97 -10.54
C THR A 465 21.43 -11.54 -10.08
N MET A 466 20.38 -10.85 -9.65
CA MET A 466 20.48 -9.49 -9.10
C MET A 466 21.27 -9.45 -7.79
N ALA A 467 21.03 -10.40 -6.89
CA ALA A 467 21.79 -10.50 -5.65
C ALA A 467 23.28 -10.70 -5.92
N LYS A 468 23.65 -11.67 -6.74
CA LYS A 468 25.05 -11.91 -7.14
C LYS A 468 25.68 -10.69 -7.79
N ALA A 469 24.97 -10.07 -8.71
CA ALA A 469 25.48 -8.90 -9.41
C ALA A 469 25.76 -7.74 -8.43
N LYS A 470 24.87 -7.52 -7.48
CA LYS A 470 24.99 -6.40 -6.51
C LYS A 470 26.04 -6.69 -5.44
N LEU A 471 26.15 -7.92 -4.98
CA LEU A 471 27.17 -8.31 -4.01
C LEU A 471 28.58 -8.33 -4.60
N ASN A 472 28.71 -8.48 -5.92
CA ASN A 472 29.99 -8.35 -6.60
C ASN A 472 30.37 -6.88 -6.78
N LYS A 473 31.26 -6.38 -5.91
CA LYS A 473 31.74 -5.00 -5.91
C LYS A 473 32.37 -4.54 -7.22
N ASP A 474 32.87 -5.46 -8.03
CA ASP A 474 33.46 -5.16 -9.35
C ASP A 474 32.42 -4.66 -10.36
N ASN A 475 31.15 -4.96 -10.15
CA ASN A 475 30.05 -4.50 -11.00
C ASN A 475 29.64 -3.05 -10.75
N GLY A 476 30.07 -2.45 -9.63
CA GLY A 476 29.61 -1.11 -9.19
C GLY A 476 28.17 -1.09 -8.67
N ASP A 477 27.62 0.11 -8.53
CA ASP A 477 26.30 0.33 -7.93
C ASP A 477 25.19 0.64 -8.94
N THR A 478 25.57 0.79 -10.21
CA THR A 478 24.64 1.16 -11.28
C THR A 478 24.62 0.10 -12.35
N PHE A 479 23.40 -0.25 -12.78
CA PHE A 479 23.16 -1.22 -13.84
C PHE A 479 22.31 -0.58 -14.93
N TYR A 480 22.51 -1.03 -16.17
CA TYR A 480 21.78 -0.53 -17.33
C TYR A 480 20.98 -1.66 -17.95
N LEU A 481 19.69 -1.41 -18.21
CA LEU A 481 18.86 -2.32 -18.99
C LEU A 481 18.94 -1.91 -20.46
N SER A 482 19.52 -2.78 -21.28
CA SER A 482 19.55 -2.58 -22.73
C SER A 482 18.24 -3.08 -23.34
N LEU A 483 17.50 -2.19 -23.96
CA LEU A 483 16.23 -2.46 -24.65
C LEU A 483 16.43 -2.50 -26.17
N ILE A 484 17.65 -2.72 -26.64
CA ILE A 484 18.01 -2.61 -28.07
C ILE A 484 17.16 -3.53 -28.97
N HIS A 485 16.70 -4.65 -28.42
CA HIS A 485 15.83 -5.59 -29.13
C HIS A 485 14.38 -5.15 -29.24
N ILE A 486 13.95 -4.14 -28.49
CA ILE A 486 12.58 -3.62 -28.52
C ILE A 486 12.46 -2.47 -29.53
N SER A 487 13.54 -1.79 -29.85
CA SER A 487 13.52 -0.59 -30.70
C SER A 487 13.62 -0.88 -32.21
N GLU A 488 14.01 -2.08 -32.63
CA GLU A 488 14.13 -2.41 -34.05
C GLU A 488 12.80 -2.50 -34.82
N PRO A 489 11.69 -3.02 -34.27
CA PRO A 489 10.44 -3.08 -35.03
C PRO A 489 9.84 -1.72 -35.34
N THR A 490 10.11 -0.69 -34.53
CA THR A 490 9.51 0.64 -34.68
C THR A 490 10.26 1.55 -35.66
N ARG A 491 11.48 1.21 -36.07
CA ARG A 491 12.23 1.96 -37.08
C ARG A 491 11.86 1.64 -38.55
N ARG A 492 11.00 0.67 -38.76
CA ARG A 492 10.59 0.26 -40.12
C ARG A 492 9.21 0.71 -40.56
N THR A 493 8.52 1.54 -39.82
CA THR A 493 7.33 2.21 -40.28
C THR A 493 7.77 3.49 -40.99
N PRO A 494 7.72 3.57 -42.33
CA PRO A 494 7.93 4.85 -43.01
C PRO A 494 6.81 5.79 -42.60
N ILE A 495 7.19 7.00 -42.31
CA ILE A 495 6.29 8.14 -42.13
C ILE A 495 5.61 8.44 -43.47
#